data_71cef3f17808d6de82b92e3a94726511
#
_entry.id   71cef3f17808d6de82b92e3a94726511
#
_cell.length_a   1.000
_cell.length_b   1.000
_cell.length_c   1.000
_cell.angle_alpha   90.00
_cell.angle_beta   90.00
_cell.angle_gamma   90.00
#
_symmetry.space_group_name_H-M   'P 1'
#
loop_
_entity.id
_entity.type
_entity.pdbx_description
1 polymer ?
#
loop_
_entity_poly.entity_id
_entity_poly.type
_entity_poly.pdbx_seq_one_letter_code
_entity_poly.pdbx_strand_id
1 'polypeptide(L)'
;PLELAGRNIYVREGCYNCHSQMIRPFRDEVERYGHYSLAAESMYDHPFQWGSKRTGPDLARVGGKYSDEWHRTHMIRPRSLVPESVMPGYPFLAATALPYGNIEAHLSANRAVGVPYSAAMIANAKSDLEAQLVPDSDGVDAMVKRYPGAKARNSDLAAGPPSELDALIAYLQVLGTMVDFSAYKAEENLR
;
A
#
# COMPACT_ATOMS: atom_id res chain seq x y z
N PRO A 1 -7.84 -5.70 2.86
CA PRO A 1 -8.00 -6.32 1.51
C PRO A 1 -7.81 -5.33 0.38
N LEU A 2 -8.19 -4.07 0.58
CA LEU A 2 -8.02 -3.00 -0.42
C LEU A 2 -6.53 -2.78 -0.74
N GLU A 3 -5.66 -2.82 0.27
CA GLU A 3 -4.20 -2.71 0.10
C GLU A 3 -3.64 -3.87 -0.74
N LEU A 4 -4.18 -5.10 -0.57
CA LEU A 4 -3.77 -6.23 -1.40
C LEU A 4 -4.20 -6.05 -2.86
N ALA A 5 -5.40 -5.55 -3.10
CA ALA A 5 -5.84 -5.20 -4.45
C ALA A 5 -4.93 -4.12 -5.06
N GLY A 6 -4.57 -3.10 -4.29
CA GLY A 6 -3.62 -2.05 -4.69
C GLY A 6 -2.22 -2.59 -4.99
N ARG A 7 -1.74 -3.52 -4.16
CA ARG A 7 -0.46 -4.21 -4.41
C ARG A 7 -0.47 -4.97 -5.74
N ASN A 8 -1.55 -5.65 -6.06
CA ASN A 8 -1.65 -6.37 -7.33
C ASN A 8 -1.55 -5.40 -8.53
N ILE A 9 -2.13 -4.22 -8.41
CA ILE A 9 -2.01 -3.15 -9.42
C ILE A 9 -0.58 -2.63 -9.46
N TYR A 10 0.04 -2.35 -8.32
CA TYR A 10 1.43 -1.93 -8.20
C TYR A 10 2.41 -2.89 -8.92
N VAL A 11 2.20 -4.20 -8.74
CA VAL A 11 3.00 -5.24 -9.40
C VAL A 11 2.68 -5.31 -10.89
N ARG A 12 1.42 -5.27 -11.28
CA ARG A 12 0.97 -5.31 -12.67
C ARG A 12 1.52 -4.15 -13.50
N GLU A 13 1.49 -2.94 -12.93
CA GLU A 13 1.97 -1.72 -13.61
C GLU A 13 3.51 -1.59 -13.55
N GLY A 14 4.19 -2.46 -12.81
CA GLY A 14 5.64 -2.48 -12.75
C GLY A 14 6.28 -1.31 -12.01
N CYS A 15 5.59 -0.73 -11.02
CA CYS A 15 6.07 0.41 -10.24
C CYS A 15 7.44 0.14 -9.60
N TYR A 16 7.69 -1.10 -9.19
CA TYR A 16 8.96 -1.58 -8.62
C TYR A 16 10.14 -1.53 -9.61
N ASN A 17 9.89 -1.36 -10.91
CA ASN A 17 10.97 -1.20 -11.90
C ASN A 17 11.63 0.18 -11.83
N CYS A 18 10.92 1.18 -11.33
CA CYS A 18 11.40 2.56 -11.20
C CYS A 18 11.59 2.99 -9.75
N HIS A 19 10.86 2.37 -8.81
CA HIS A 19 10.88 2.67 -7.39
C HIS A 19 11.34 1.45 -6.58
N SER A 20 12.40 1.59 -5.79
CA SER A 20 12.69 0.60 -4.76
C SER A 20 11.71 0.74 -3.59
N GLN A 21 11.62 -0.30 -2.77
CA GLN A 21 10.79 -0.34 -1.57
C GLN A 21 11.59 -0.97 -0.42
N MET A 22 12.85 -0.56 -0.30
CA MET A 22 13.76 -1.02 0.73
C MET A 22 14.79 0.06 1.05
N ILE A 23 14.82 0.52 2.29
CA ILE A 23 15.86 1.40 2.81
C ILE A 23 16.98 0.50 3.36
N ARG A 24 18.17 0.65 2.80
CA ARG A 24 19.35 -0.11 3.23
C ARG A 24 19.92 0.48 4.53
N PRO A 25 20.66 -0.30 5.36
CA PRO A 25 21.21 0.16 6.63
C PRO A 25 22.49 1.01 6.43
N PHE A 26 22.44 1.96 5.50
CA PHE A 26 23.49 2.93 5.26
C PHE A 26 23.07 4.29 5.79
N ARG A 27 24.04 5.04 6.32
CA ARG A 27 23.81 6.33 6.97
C ARG A 27 23.06 7.31 6.06
N ASP A 28 23.51 7.46 4.83
CA ASP A 28 22.92 8.35 3.83
C ASP A 28 21.46 7.98 3.48
N GLU A 29 21.14 6.69 3.44
CA GLU A 29 19.77 6.22 3.21
C GLU A 29 18.85 6.47 4.40
N VAL A 30 19.34 6.19 5.60
CA VAL A 30 18.58 6.41 6.83
C VAL A 30 18.35 7.91 7.05
N GLU A 31 19.33 8.75 6.78
CA GLU A 31 19.18 10.22 6.85
C GLU A 31 18.16 10.73 5.81
N ARG A 32 18.11 10.13 4.64
CA ARG A 32 17.20 10.56 3.55
C ARG A 32 15.77 10.06 3.72
N TYR A 33 15.58 8.79 4.10
CA TYR A 33 14.29 8.11 4.07
C TYR A 33 13.75 7.72 5.44
N GLY A 34 14.56 7.75 6.48
CA GLY A 34 14.22 7.24 7.81
C GLY A 34 14.80 5.85 8.07
N HIS A 35 14.28 5.17 9.09
CA HIS A 35 14.80 3.88 9.54
C HIS A 35 14.93 2.85 8.39
N TYR A 36 16.02 2.07 8.37
CA TYR A 36 16.20 1.00 7.38
C TYR A 36 15.09 -0.04 7.46
N SER A 37 14.85 -0.72 6.34
CA SER A 37 13.74 -1.65 6.20
C SER A 37 13.93 -2.92 7.04
N LEU A 38 12.83 -3.36 7.66
CA LEU A 38 12.74 -4.61 8.39
C LEU A 38 11.79 -5.55 7.67
N ALA A 39 12.05 -6.86 7.68
CA ALA A 39 11.18 -7.85 7.05
C ALA A 39 9.73 -7.79 7.58
N ALA A 40 9.55 -7.43 8.86
CA ALA A 40 8.24 -7.32 9.49
C ALA A 40 7.33 -6.27 8.84
N GLU A 41 7.87 -5.19 8.26
CA GLU A 41 7.07 -4.18 7.58
C GLU A 41 6.47 -4.67 6.26
N SER A 42 7.02 -5.75 5.70
CA SER A 42 6.60 -6.36 4.44
C SER A 42 5.91 -7.72 4.64
N MET A 43 5.42 -8.02 5.86
CA MET A 43 4.84 -9.33 6.18
C MET A 43 3.63 -9.72 5.31
N TYR A 44 2.95 -8.74 4.71
CA TYR A 44 1.82 -8.94 3.80
C TYR A 44 2.24 -8.92 2.32
N ASP A 45 3.50 -8.65 2.03
CA ASP A 45 4.05 -8.68 0.67
C ASP A 45 4.70 -10.03 0.37
N HIS A 46 4.08 -10.84 -0.46
CA HIS A 46 4.67 -12.07 -0.96
C HIS A 46 4.63 -12.10 -2.50
N PRO A 47 5.83 -12.08 -3.15
CA PRO A 47 7.16 -11.79 -2.62
C PRO A 47 7.32 -10.33 -2.19
N PHE A 48 8.35 -10.04 -1.38
CA PHE A 48 8.75 -8.68 -1.04
C PHE A 48 9.05 -7.88 -2.30
N GLN A 49 8.58 -6.63 -2.34
CA GLN A 49 8.76 -5.73 -3.49
C GLN A 49 9.98 -4.82 -3.32
N TRP A 50 11.05 -5.32 -2.75
CA TRP A 50 12.18 -4.51 -2.33
C TRP A 50 12.85 -3.78 -3.48
N GLY A 51 13.30 -4.44 -4.53
CA GLY A 51 13.95 -3.79 -5.65
C GLY A 51 15.19 -2.96 -5.28
N SER A 52 16.05 -2.70 -6.26
CA SER A 52 17.27 -1.91 -6.06
C SER A 52 17.37 -0.68 -6.97
N LYS A 53 16.47 -0.55 -7.94
CA LYS A 53 16.47 0.55 -8.89
C LYS A 53 15.66 1.73 -8.38
N ARG A 54 16.19 2.94 -8.51
CA ARG A 54 15.60 4.19 -8.08
C ARG A 54 15.64 5.24 -9.19
N THR A 55 14.88 5.02 -10.27
CA THR A 55 14.59 6.10 -11.22
C THR A 55 13.74 7.16 -10.53
N GLY A 56 12.77 6.73 -9.70
CA GLY A 56 12.10 7.55 -8.71
C GLY A 56 12.59 7.25 -7.28
N PRO A 57 12.07 7.96 -6.25
CA PRO A 57 12.44 7.75 -4.85
C PRO A 57 12.01 6.37 -4.33
N ASP A 58 12.66 5.91 -3.26
CA ASP A 58 12.23 4.75 -2.50
C ASP A 58 10.86 4.97 -1.86
N LEU A 59 9.98 3.96 -1.89
CA LEU A 59 8.61 4.05 -1.42
C LEU A 59 8.37 3.41 -0.03
N ALA A 60 9.40 2.81 0.59
CA ALA A 60 9.23 2.09 1.86
C ALA A 60 8.68 2.95 3.01
N ARG A 61 8.78 4.28 2.91
CA ARG A 61 8.29 5.24 3.91
C ARG A 61 7.31 6.26 3.33
N VAL A 62 6.60 5.89 2.26
CA VAL A 62 5.69 6.82 1.61
C VAL A 62 4.34 6.92 2.33
N GLY A 63 3.95 5.88 3.06
CA GLY A 63 2.68 5.85 3.78
C GLY A 63 2.54 6.99 4.79
N GLY A 64 1.46 7.75 4.70
CA GLY A 64 1.19 8.92 5.52
C GLY A 64 2.02 10.16 5.21
N LYS A 65 2.97 10.09 4.25
CA LYS A 65 3.81 11.23 3.89
C LYS A 65 3.07 12.26 3.05
N TYR A 66 2.19 11.81 2.18
CA TYR A 66 1.37 12.65 1.31
C TYR A 66 -0.11 12.29 1.46
N SER A 67 -1.01 13.24 1.15
CA SER A 67 -2.44 12.99 1.16
C SER A 67 -2.88 12.06 0.01
N ASP A 68 -4.07 11.48 0.14
CA ASP A 68 -4.66 10.65 -0.92
C ASP A 68 -4.88 11.48 -2.20
N GLU A 69 -5.28 12.76 -2.06
CA GLU A 69 -5.43 13.68 -3.18
C GLU A 69 -4.11 13.99 -3.88
N TRP A 70 -3.01 14.14 -3.10
CA TRP A 70 -1.68 14.28 -3.68
C TRP A 70 -1.31 13.06 -4.52
N HIS A 71 -1.53 11.84 -3.99
CA HIS A 71 -1.26 10.60 -4.72
C HIS A 71 -2.11 10.51 -5.99
N ARG A 72 -3.40 10.84 -5.91
CA ARG A 72 -4.31 10.86 -7.05
C ARG A 72 -3.80 11.78 -8.14
N THR A 73 -3.51 13.02 -7.82
CA THR A 73 -2.99 14.01 -8.76
C THR A 73 -1.66 13.58 -9.35
N HIS A 74 -0.75 13.03 -8.51
CA HIS A 74 0.55 12.56 -8.95
C HIS A 74 0.45 11.38 -9.92
N MET A 75 -0.42 10.40 -9.65
CA MET A 75 -0.61 9.25 -10.54
C MET A 75 -1.23 9.66 -11.88
N ILE A 76 -2.19 10.57 -11.88
CA ILE A 76 -2.83 11.03 -13.11
C ILE A 76 -1.87 11.86 -13.95
N ARG A 77 -1.15 12.81 -13.32
CA ARG A 77 -0.25 13.73 -14.00
C ARG A 77 0.93 14.14 -13.11
N PRO A 78 2.01 13.35 -13.07
CA PRO A 78 3.15 13.59 -12.16
C PRO A 78 3.71 15.01 -12.25
N ARG A 79 3.84 15.54 -13.46
CA ARG A 79 4.39 16.87 -13.70
C ARG A 79 3.55 18.04 -13.18
N SER A 80 2.29 17.80 -12.83
CA SER A 80 1.48 18.87 -12.21
C SER A 80 1.95 19.20 -10.79
N LEU A 81 2.59 18.25 -10.11
CA LEU A 81 3.15 18.42 -8.76
C LEU A 81 4.68 18.50 -8.76
N VAL A 82 5.33 17.82 -9.69
CA VAL A 82 6.79 17.75 -9.84
C VAL A 82 7.12 18.01 -11.31
N PRO A 83 7.35 19.29 -11.72
CA PRO A 83 7.51 19.66 -13.13
C PRO A 83 8.60 18.90 -13.89
N GLU A 84 9.70 18.53 -13.22
CA GLU A 84 10.83 17.82 -13.80
C GLU A 84 10.64 16.28 -13.80
N SER A 85 9.48 15.79 -13.35
CA SER A 85 9.23 14.35 -13.25
C SER A 85 9.34 13.68 -14.62
N VAL A 86 10.06 12.55 -14.62
CA VAL A 86 10.14 11.61 -15.76
C VAL A 86 9.14 10.47 -15.62
N MET A 87 8.41 10.43 -14.52
CA MET A 87 7.38 9.40 -14.27
C MET A 87 6.25 9.55 -15.31
N PRO A 88 5.83 8.46 -15.97
CA PRO A 88 4.64 8.50 -16.82
C PRO A 88 3.37 8.71 -15.98
N GLY A 89 2.34 9.28 -16.60
CA GLY A 89 1.01 9.34 -15.96
C GLY A 89 0.24 8.04 -16.14
N TYR A 90 -0.60 7.72 -15.15
CA TYR A 90 -1.49 6.54 -15.11
C TYR A 90 -2.96 6.97 -14.97
N PRO A 91 -3.47 7.88 -15.83
CA PRO A 91 -4.85 8.38 -15.69
C PRO A 91 -5.90 7.28 -15.87
N PHE A 92 -5.59 6.22 -16.59
CA PHE A 92 -6.48 5.08 -16.80
C PHE A 92 -6.83 4.36 -15.50
N LEU A 93 -5.96 4.37 -14.48
CA LEU A 93 -6.24 3.75 -13.18
C LEU A 93 -7.42 4.42 -12.46
N ALA A 94 -7.60 5.73 -12.67
CA ALA A 94 -8.74 6.46 -12.12
C ALA A 94 -10.05 6.18 -12.89
N ALA A 95 -9.94 5.79 -14.16
CA ALA A 95 -11.09 5.49 -15.02
C ALA A 95 -11.49 4.02 -15.03
N THR A 96 -10.62 3.12 -14.52
CA THR A 96 -10.86 1.68 -14.51
C THR A 96 -11.47 1.27 -13.18
N ALA A 97 -12.65 0.66 -13.22
CA ALA A 97 -13.29 0.11 -12.02
C ALA A 97 -12.44 -1.02 -11.42
N LEU A 98 -12.31 -1.03 -10.09
CA LEU A 98 -11.56 -2.05 -9.37
C LEU A 98 -12.25 -3.41 -9.46
N PRO A 99 -11.62 -4.44 -10.05
CA PRO A 99 -12.17 -5.79 -10.06
C PRO A 99 -11.80 -6.52 -8.75
N TYR A 100 -12.67 -6.51 -7.74
CA TYR A 100 -12.42 -7.15 -6.43
C TYR A 100 -13.30 -8.37 -6.13
N GLY A 101 -14.06 -8.85 -7.11
CA GLY A 101 -14.96 -10.02 -6.93
C GLY A 101 -14.25 -11.30 -6.51
N ASN A 102 -12.95 -11.42 -6.75
CA ASN A 102 -12.12 -12.58 -6.41
C ASN A 102 -11.11 -12.29 -5.27
N ILE A 103 -11.30 -11.21 -4.50
CA ILE A 103 -10.35 -10.82 -3.44
C ILE A 103 -10.16 -11.89 -2.38
N GLU A 104 -11.19 -12.68 -2.05
CA GLU A 104 -11.10 -13.82 -1.14
C GLU A 104 -10.09 -14.87 -1.63
N ALA A 105 -10.12 -15.20 -2.92
CA ALA A 105 -9.16 -16.13 -3.52
C ALA A 105 -7.72 -15.60 -3.46
N HIS A 106 -7.52 -14.29 -3.62
CA HIS A 106 -6.21 -13.64 -3.47
C HIS A 106 -5.69 -13.73 -2.04
N LEU A 107 -6.51 -13.46 -1.01
CA LEU A 107 -6.11 -13.64 0.38
C LEU A 107 -5.78 -15.10 0.68
N SER A 108 -6.60 -16.03 0.18
CA SER A 108 -6.40 -17.47 0.36
C SER A 108 -5.08 -17.95 -0.24
N ALA A 109 -4.77 -17.52 -1.48
CA ALA A 109 -3.50 -17.83 -2.14
C ALA A 109 -2.29 -17.28 -1.37
N ASN A 110 -2.37 -16.03 -0.90
CA ASN A 110 -1.32 -15.43 -0.09
C ASN A 110 -1.12 -16.17 1.24
N ARG A 111 -2.21 -16.59 1.91
CA ARG A 111 -2.13 -17.41 3.11
C ARG A 111 -1.42 -18.73 2.85
N ALA A 112 -1.68 -19.39 1.73
CA ALA A 112 -1.05 -20.67 1.39
C ALA A 112 0.49 -20.57 1.26
N VAL A 113 1.03 -19.39 0.96
CA VAL A 113 2.47 -19.12 0.89
C VAL A 113 3.02 -18.40 2.12
N GLY A 114 2.24 -18.35 3.22
CA GLY A 114 2.72 -17.92 4.53
C GLY A 114 2.35 -16.50 4.96
N VAL A 115 1.61 -15.74 4.14
CA VAL A 115 1.12 -14.42 4.56
C VAL A 115 0.09 -14.60 5.69
N PRO A 116 0.11 -13.80 6.77
CA PRO A 116 -0.65 -14.06 7.99
C PRO A 116 -2.15 -13.68 7.90
N TYR A 117 -2.83 -14.10 6.85
CA TYR A 117 -4.28 -13.95 6.74
C TYR A 117 -5.00 -15.05 7.53
N SER A 118 -5.86 -14.67 8.47
CA SER A 118 -6.71 -15.59 9.21
C SER A 118 -7.89 -16.10 8.36
N ALA A 119 -8.52 -17.19 8.79
CA ALA A 119 -9.74 -17.68 8.14
C ALA A 119 -10.87 -16.63 8.17
N ALA A 120 -10.98 -15.86 9.27
CA ALA A 120 -11.97 -14.79 9.39
C ALA A 120 -11.70 -13.62 8.40
N MET A 121 -10.44 -13.27 8.18
CA MET A 121 -10.06 -12.25 7.17
C MET A 121 -10.43 -12.71 5.76
N ILE A 122 -10.21 -13.98 5.43
CA ILE A 122 -10.56 -14.53 4.13
C ILE A 122 -12.08 -14.54 3.92
N ALA A 123 -12.82 -15.08 4.89
CA ALA A 123 -14.28 -15.20 4.78
C ALA A 123 -15.00 -13.84 4.70
N ASN A 124 -14.40 -12.77 5.20
CA ASN A 124 -14.97 -11.42 5.16
C ASN A 124 -14.25 -10.48 4.17
N ALA A 125 -13.38 -11.00 3.32
CA ALA A 125 -12.50 -10.18 2.49
C ALA A 125 -13.23 -9.16 1.63
N LYS A 126 -14.36 -9.54 1.03
CA LYS A 126 -15.17 -8.63 0.20
C LYS A 126 -15.87 -7.55 1.03
N SER A 127 -16.54 -7.93 2.10
CA SER A 127 -17.23 -6.97 2.99
C SER A 127 -16.24 -6.03 3.68
N ASP A 128 -15.04 -6.51 4.02
CA ASP A 128 -13.98 -5.69 4.60
C ASP A 128 -13.42 -4.69 3.58
N LEU A 129 -13.26 -5.09 2.33
CA LEU A 129 -12.86 -4.18 1.26
C LEU A 129 -13.92 -3.09 1.05
N GLU A 130 -15.19 -3.46 1.01
CA GLU A 130 -16.30 -2.52 0.87
C GLU A 130 -16.36 -1.55 2.06
N ALA A 131 -16.13 -2.03 3.29
CA ALA A 131 -16.04 -1.19 4.48
C ALA A 131 -14.84 -0.23 4.43
N GLN A 132 -13.70 -0.63 3.85
CA GLN A 132 -12.55 0.26 3.68
C GLN A 132 -12.82 1.46 2.76
N LEU A 133 -13.78 1.33 1.85
CA LEU A 133 -14.14 2.38 0.89
C LEU A 133 -15.16 3.39 1.42
N VAL A 134 -15.81 3.09 2.56
CA VAL A 134 -16.88 3.92 3.14
C VAL A 134 -16.65 4.10 4.64
N PRO A 135 -15.96 5.18 5.06
CA PRO A 135 -15.55 5.40 6.45
C PRO A 135 -16.70 5.36 7.48
N ASP A 136 -17.89 5.73 7.06
CA ASP A 136 -19.07 5.80 7.95
C ASP A 136 -19.95 4.54 7.89
N SER A 137 -19.45 3.45 7.28
CA SER A 137 -20.21 2.20 7.21
C SER A 137 -20.15 1.41 8.51
N ASP A 138 -21.24 0.71 8.85
CA ASP A 138 -21.32 -0.17 10.03
C ASP A 138 -20.28 -1.29 10.04
N GLY A 139 -19.69 -1.61 8.89
CA GLY A 139 -18.68 -2.65 8.73
C GLY A 139 -17.27 -2.27 9.19
N VAL A 140 -16.99 -0.99 9.37
CA VAL A 140 -15.63 -0.48 9.65
C VAL A 140 -15.08 -1.03 10.98
N ASP A 141 -15.85 -1.01 12.05
CA ASP A 141 -15.41 -1.52 13.35
C ASP A 141 -15.04 -3.01 13.32
N ALA A 142 -15.84 -3.80 12.60
CA ALA A 142 -15.59 -5.22 12.44
C ALA A 142 -14.35 -5.48 11.57
N MET A 143 -14.14 -4.69 10.54
CA MET A 143 -12.96 -4.73 9.68
C MET A 143 -11.70 -4.35 10.47
N VAL A 144 -11.70 -3.26 11.24
CA VAL A 144 -10.55 -2.81 12.06
C VAL A 144 -10.19 -3.85 13.13
N LYS A 145 -11.16 -4.58 13.69
CA LYS A 145 -10.87 -5.69 14.61
C LYS A 145 -10.12 -6.85 13.93
N ARG A 146 -10.42 -7.13 12.65
CA ARG A 146 -9.70 -8.15 11.86
C ARG A 146 -8.35 -7.65 11.37
N TYR A 147 -8.23 -6.37 11.05
CA TYR A 147 -7.03 -5.72 10.53
C TYR A 147 -6.64 -4.53 11.42
N PRO A 148 -5.97 -4.76 12.57
CA PRO A 148 -5.54 -3.68 13.45
C PRO A 148 -4.67 -2.65 12.70
N GLY A 149 -5.05 -1.38 12.80
CA GLY A 149 -4.37 -0.29 12.09
C GLY A 149 -4.85 -0.03 10.66
N ALA A 150 -5.72 -0.87 10.09
CA ALA A 150 -6.35 -0.57 8.80
C ALA A 150 -7.21 0.69 8.88
N LYS A 151 -7.22 1.46 7.80
CA LYS A 151 -7.99 2.71 7.71
C LYS A 151 -9.05 2.58 6.62
N ALA A 152 -10.27 2.98 6.94
CA ALA A 152 -11.26 3.28 5.92
C ALA A 152 -10.90 4.62 5.24
N ARG A 153 -11.08 4.69 3.93
CA ARG A 153 -10.73 5.84 3.10
C ARG A 153 -11.95 6.28 2.32
N ASN A 154 -12.17 7.57 2.28
CA ASN A 154 -13.24 8.11 1.48
C ASN A 154 -12.85 8.01 -0.02
N SER A 155 -13.25 6.92 -0.66
CA SER A 155 -13.31 6.88 -2.11
C SER A 155 -14.57 7.60 -2.53
N ASP A 156 -14.48 8.49 -3.51
CA ASP A 156 -15.64 9.24 -4.02
C ASP A 156 -16.60 8.29 -4.77
N LEU A 157 -17.30 7.44 -3.99
CA LEU A 157 -18.29 6.50 -4.53
C LEU A 157 -19.52 7.21 -5.14
N ALA A 158 -19.69 8.51 -4.85
CA ALA A 158 -20.69 9.33 -5.54
C ALA A 158 -20.37 9.51 -7.03
N ALA A 159 -19.08 9.41 -7.39
CA ALA A 159 -18.65 9.47 -8.79
C ALA A 159 -18.69 8.12 -9.52
N GLY A 160 -18.95 7.00 -8.82
CA GLY A 160 -19.00 5.67 -9.42
C GLY A 160 -18.42 4.55 -8.56
N PRO A 161 -18.20 3.35 -9.12
CA PRO A 161 -17.56 2.25 -8.41
C PRO A 161 -16.11 2.61 -8.06
N PRO A 162 -15.51 1.96 -7.02
CA PRO A 162 -14.11 2.21 -6.65
C PRO A 162 -13.20 1.95 -7.85
N SER A 163 -12.21 2.80 -8.00
CA SER A 163 -11.25 2.71 -9.09
C SER A 163 -10.01 1.89 -8.70
N GLU A 164 -9.26 1.43 -9.68
CA GLU A 164 -7.96 0.81 -9.46
C GLU A 164 -6.99 1.78 -8.75
N LEU A 165 -7.14 3.09 -9.01
CA LEU A 165 -6.31 4.10 -8.34
C LEU A 165 -6.61 4.20 -6.84
N ASP A 166 -7.85 4.03 -6.40
CA ASP A 166 -8.20 4.03 -4.97
C ASP A 166 -7.50 2.89 -4.23
N ALA A 167 -7.47 1.70 -4.83
CA ALA A 167 -6.75 0.56 -4.26
C ALA A 167 -5.23 0.78 -4.25
N LEU A 168 -4.66 1.33 -5.33
CA LEU A 168 -3.22 1.63 -5.39
C LEU A 168 -2.84 2.66 -4.32
N ILE A 169 -3.63 3.70 -4.11
CA ILE A 169 -3.40 4.70 -3.06
C ILE A 169 -3.44 4.04 -1.69
N ALA A 170 -4.40 3.15 -1.42
CA ALA A 170 -4.46 2.42 -0.16
C ALA A 170 -3.19 1.62 0.10
N TYR A 171 -2.65 0.93 -0.92
CA TYR A 171 -1.37 0.22 -0.81
C TYR A 171 -0.20 1.16 -0.53
N LEU A 172 -0.07 2.26 -1.26
CA LEU A 172 1.01 3.24 -1.02
C LEU A 172 0.95 3.83 0.39
N GLN A 173 -0.25 4.07 0.90
CA GLN A 173 -0.46 4.65 2.22
C GLN A 173 -0.19 3.69 3.40
N VAL A 174 -0.10 2.38 3.16
CA VAL A 174 0.26 1.43 4.20
C VAL A 174 1.77 1.18 4.29
N LEU A 175 2.53 1.53 3.25
CA LEU A 175 3.97 1.31 3.21
C LEU A 175 4.71 2.05 4.34
N GLY A 176 5.48 1.30 5.12
CA GLY A 176 6.23 1.81 6.26
C GLY A 176 5.40 2.05 7.53
N THR A 177 4.12 1.67 7.56
CA THR A 177 3.24 1.86 8.73
C THR A 177 3.02 0.59 9.55
N MET A 178 3.50 -0.57 9.09
CA MET A 178 3.32 -1.86 9.75
C MET A 178 4.22 -2.09 10.96
N VAL A 179 5.24 -1.26 11.15
CA VAL A 179 6.17 -1.30 12.27
C VAL A 179 6.27 0.09 12.88
N ASP A 180 6.18 0.16 14.20
CA ASP A 180 6.48 1.40 14.92
C ASP A 180 7.99 1.56 15.07
N PHE A 181 8.60 2.25 14.14
CA PHE A 181 10.04 2.52 14.16
C PHE A 181 10.48 3.46 15.30
N SER A 182 9.57 4.19 15.94
CA SER A 182 9.91 5.02 17.11
C SER A 182 10.19 4.18 18.36
N ALA A 183 9.59 2.99 18.43
CA ALA A 183 9.83 2.04 19.50
C ALA A 183 11.10 1.18 19.27
N TYR A 184 11.66 1.20 18.06
CA TYR A 184 12.86 0.43 17.74
C TYR A 184 14.12 1.04 18.34
N LYS A 185 14.86 0.25 19.13
CA LYS A 185 16.15 0.64 19.71
C LYS A 185 17.26 -0.16 19.05
N ALA A 186 18.22 0.54 18.44
CA ALA A 186 19.39 -0.07 17.80
C ALA A 186 20.21 -0.96 18.75
N GLU A 187 20.22 -0.62 20.05
CA GLU A 187 20.92 -1.34 21.10
C GLU A 187 20.45 -2.79 21.29
N GLU A 188 19.20 -3.09 20.92
CA GLU A 188 18.64 -4.45 20.97
C GLU A 188 19.13 -5.36 19.83
N ASN A 189 19.81 -4.79 18.84
CA ASN A 189 20.31 -5.48 17.64
C ASN A 189 21.83 -5.62 17.57
N LEU A 190 22.54 -5.32 18.63
CA LEU A 190 23.98 -5.56 18.70
C LEU A 190 24.23 -7.07 18.79
N ARG A 191 24.65 -7.65 17.64
CA ARG A 191 25.21 -9.00 17.57
C ARG A 191 26.70 -8.99 17.76
#